data_f3b0341d0dd634a56045ab5e1404a2dc
#
_entry.id   f3b0341d0dd634a56045ab5e1404a2dc
#
_cell.length_a   1.000
_cell.length_b   1.000
_cell.length_c   1.000
_cell.angle_alpha   90.00
_cell.angle_beta   90.00
_cell.angle_gamma   90.00
#
_symmetry.space_group_name_H-M   'P 1'
#
loop_
_entity.id
_entity.type
_entity.pdbx_description
1 polymer ?
#
loop_
_entity_poly.entity_id
_entity_poly.type
_entity_poly.pdbx_seq_one_letter_code
_entity_poly.pdbx_strand_id
1 'polypeptide(L)'
;MKRIFSLMLFVIISNKAIASVEGETLICDKDTKGYNFISKDEVKISGINLNELKTFFVNHLYEVVENAIFIQQPITALDKEEKPRPIGWIFRRNLDYVSLDYINGDWSRRFLWSCEITTSEQLNIRIKNKLNDLIKVNGKKL
;
A
#
# COMPACT_ATOMS: atom_id res chain seq x y z
N MET A 1 -17.18 54.14 33.41
CA MET A 1 -17.12 52.67 33.47
C MET A 1 -16.77 52.14 32.09
N LYS A 2 -15.52 51.75 31.90
CA LYS A 2 -15.06 51.16 30.65
C LYS A 2 -15.23 49.65 30.74
N ARG A 3 -16.14 49.07 29.94
CA ARG A 3 -16.31 47.62 29.79
C ARG A 3 -15.22 47.12 28.82
N ILE A 4 -14.25 46.38 29.34
CA ILE A 4 -13.26 45.70 28.54
C ILE A 4 -13.93 44.40 28.07
N PHE A 5 -14.28 44.35 26.79
CA PHE A 5 -14.67 43.09 26.14
C PHE A 5 -13.40 42.31 25.83
N SER A 6 -13.13 41.31 26.67
CA SER A 6 -12.08 40.32 26.40
C SER A 6 -12.57 39.41 25.29
N LEU A 7 -12.01 39.62 24.09
CA LEU A 7 -12.26 38.79 22.94
C LEU A 7 -11.40 37.50 23.12
N MET A 8 -12.01 36.45 23.69
CA MET A 8 -11.39 35.14 23.71
C MET A 8 -11.32 34.59 22.28
N LEU A 9 -10.15 34.73 21.66
CA LEU A 9 -9.85 34.13 20.37
C LEU A 9 -9.72 32.61 20.57
N PHE A 10 -10.79 31.86 20.31
CA PHE A 10 -10.75 30.42 20.22
C PHE A 10 -9.95 30.05 18.98
N VAL A 11 -8.66 29.72 19.16
CA VAL A 11 -7.85 29.08 18.15
C VAL A 11 -8.35 27.63 18.04
N ILE A 12 -9.24 27.38 17.09
CA ILE A 12 -9.63 26.03 16.72
C ILE A 12 -8.43 25.42 15.98
N ILE A 13 -7.59 24.70 16.73
CA ILE A 13 -6.56 23.85 16.13
C ILE A 13 -7.31 22.71 15.48
N SER A 14 -7.59 22.83 14.19
CA SER A 14 -8.09 21.71 13.38
C SER A 14 -6.98 20.69 13.26
N ASN A 15 -6.91 19.75 14.20
CA ASN A 15 -6.17 18.53 14.01
C ASN A 15 -6.86 17.80 12.85
N LYS A 16 -6.33 17.95 11.64
CA LYS A 16 -6.74 17.12 10.51
C LYS A 16 -6.34 15.71 10.86
N ALA A 17 -7.28 14.92 11.37
CA ALA A 17 -7.08 13.50 11.55
C ALA A 17 -6.72 12.91 10.18
N ILE A 18 -5.58 12.22 10.10
CA ILE A 18 -5.17 11.50 8.90
C ILE A 18 -6.20 10.39 8.70
N ALA A 19 -6.91 10.41 7.56
CA ALA A 19 -7.94 9.42 7.29
C ALA A 19 -7.31 8.02 7.22
N SER A 20 -7.85 7.09 8.01
CA SER A 20 -7.45 5.68 8.00
C SER A 20 -7.68 5.07 6.62
N VAL A 21 -6.82 4.11 6.24
CA VAL A 21 -6.99 3.27 5.04
C VAL A 21 -7.41 1.84 5.42
N GLU A 22 -7.64 1.57 6.69
CA GLU A 22 -8.14 0.28 7.17
C GLU A 22 -9.44 -0.10 6.46
N GLY A 23 -9.53 -1.34 5.98
CA GLY A 23 -10.68 -1.84 5.22
C GLY A 23 -10.63 -1.53 3.73
N GLU A 24 -9.72 -0.67 3.27
CA GLU A 24 -9.55 -0.39 1.85
C GLU A 24 -8.79 -1.53 1.15
N THR A 25 -9.09 -1.70 -0.12
CA THR A 25 -8.42 -2.68 -0.98
C THR A 25 -8.02 -2.04 -2.29
N LEU A 26 -6.79 -2.25 -2.71
CA LEU A 26 -6.25 -1.76 -3.98
C LEU A 26 -5.85 -2.92 -4.87
N ILE A 27 -6.03 -2.74 -6.17
CA ILE A 27 -5.48 -3.60 -7.20
C ILE A 27 -4.56 -2.81 -8.11
N CYS A 28 -3.44 -3.41 -8.47
CA CYS A 28 -2.32 -2.75 -9.12
C CYS A 28 -1.72 -3.62 -10.23
N ASP A 29 -0.83 -3.01 -11.02
CA ASP A 29 0.04 -3.71 -11.99
C ASP A 29 -0.73 -4.65 -12.92
N LYS A 30 -1.76 -4.13 -13.59
CA LYS A 30 -2.59 -4.90 -14.53
C LYS A 30 -3.14 -6.20 -13.90
N ASP A 31 -3.65 -6.10 -12.68
CA ASP A 31 -4.26 -7.21 -11.92
C ASP A 31 -3.27 -8.28 -11.41
N THR A 32 -1.99 -7.96 -11.32
CA THR A 32 -0.97 -8.89 -10.80
C THR A 32 -0.60 -8.65 -9.34
N LYS A 33 -1.02 -7.53 -8.75
CA LYS A 33 -0.74 -7.13 -7.37
C LYS A 33 -1.99 -6.61 -6.68
N GLY A 34 -2.10 -6.89 -5.39
CA GLY A 34 -3.18 -6.37 -4.57
C GLY A 34 -2.73 -6.03 -3.15
N TYR A 35 -3.34 -5.00 -2.58
CA TYR A 35 -3.10 -4.53 -1.22
C TYR A 35 -4.42 -4.49 -0.48
N ASN A 36 -4.57 -5.31 0.55
CA ASN A 36 -5.75 -5.32 1.42
C ASN A 36 -5.33 -4.86 2.81
N PHE A 37 -5.75 -3.67 3.21
CA PHE A 37 -5.44 -3.06 4.51
C PHE A 37 -6.35 -3.64 5.58
N ILE A 38 -5.90 -4.70 6.25
CA ILE A 38 -6.69 -5.54 7.13
C ILE A 38 -6.85 -4.99 8.55
N SER A 39 -5.94 -4.13 8.97
CA SER A 39 -6.01 -3.41 10.25
C SER A 39 -5.38 -2.02 10.12
N LYS A 40 -5.28 -1.30 11.21
CA LYS A 40 -4.69 0.05 11.25
C LYS A 40 -3.19 0.11 10.89
N ASP A 41 -2.49 -1.02 10.93
CA ASP A 41 -1.03 -1.13 10.75
C ASP A 41 -0.58 -2.34 9.93
N GLU A 42 -1.51 -3.19 9.48
CA GLU A 42 -1.19 -4.40 8.72
C GLU A 42 -1.89 -4.45 7.37
N VAL A 43 -1.14 -4.74 6.32
CA VAL A 43 -1.61 -4.90 4.96
C VAL A 43 -1.23 -6.29 4.43
N LYS A 44 -2.20 -7.00 3.85
CA LYS A 44 -1.96 -8.24 3.11
C LYS A 44 -1.69 -7.90 1.66
N ILE A 45 -0.48 -8.17 1.21
CA ILE A 45 -0.08 -8.04 -0.19
C ILE A 45 -0.29 -9.38 -0.87
N SER A 46 -1.10 -9.39 -1.91
CA SER A 46 -1.38 -10.56 -2.73
C SER A 46 -0.87 -10.33 -4.14
N GLY A 47 -0.59 -11.40 -4.87
CA GLY A 47 -0.17 -11.24 -6.25
C GLY A 47 0.07 -12.55 -6.98
N ILE A 48 0.64 -12.42 -8.17
CA ILE A 48 1.03 -13.54 -9.02
C ILE A 48 2.56 -13.59 -9.09
N ASN A 49 3.14 -14.71 -8.72
CA ASN A 49 4.53 -15.00 -9.05
C ASN A 49 4.59 -15.39 -10.53
N LEU A 50 5.14 -14.49 -11.35
CA LEU A 50 5.19 -14.67 -12.81
C LEU A 50 6.12 -15.79 -13.26
N ASN A 51 7.10 -16.16 -12.44
CA ASN A 51 8.04 -17.26 -12.76
C ASN A 51 7.39 -18.63 -12.53
N GLU A 52 6.61 -18.75 -11.45
CA GLU A 52 5.97 -20.00 -11.06
C GLU A 52 4.52 -20.12 -11.52
N LEU A 53 3.91 -19.03 -12.00
CA LEU A 53 2.49 -18.92 -12.35
C LEU A 53 1.58 -19.39 -11.21
N LYS A 54 1.85 -18.86 -10.01
CA LYS A 54 1.09 -19.15 -8.79
C LYS A 54 0.75 -17.85 -8.08
N THR A 55 -0.35 -17.86 -7.36
CA THR A 55 -0.67 -16.76 -6.43
C THR A 55 0.16 -16.87 -5.16
N PHE A 56 0.45 -15.73 -4.57
CA PHE A 56 1.07 -15.61 -3.26
C PHE A 56 0.37 -14.56 -2.42
N PHE A 57 0.59 -14.58 -1.12
CA PHE A 57 0.30 -13.47 -0.23
C PHE A 57 1.34 -13.36 0.87
N VAL A 58 1.60 -12.14 1.34
CA VAL A 58 2.50 -11.84 2.44
C VAL A 58 1.93 -10.68 3.23
N ASN A 59 1.99 -10.76 4.55
CA ASN A 59 1.57 -9.68 5.42
C ASN A 59 2.75 -8.73 5.70
N HIS A 60 2.49 -7.45 5.57
CA HIS A 60 3.43 -6.38 5.82
C HIS A 60 2.84 -5.41 6.84
N LEU A 61 3.70 -4.69 7.54
CA LEU A 61 3.29 -3.51 8.27
C LEU A 61 3.19 -2.32 7.33
N TYR A 62 2.34 -1.35 7.68
CA TYR A 62 2.27 -0.08 6.98
C TYR A 62 2.04 1.07 7.95
N GLU A 63 2.35 2.28 7.48
CA GLU A 63 2.12 3.52 8.20
C GLU A 63 1.53 4.56 7.24
N VAL A 64 0.52 5.29 7.70
CA VAL A 64 -0.06 6.39 6.92
C VAL A 64 0.55 7.70 7.36
N VAL A 65 1.18 8.40 6.43
CA VAL A 65 1.78 9.72 6.63
C VAL A 65 1.22 10.68 5.60
N GLU A 66 0.47 11.69 6.04
CA GLU A 66 -0.18 12.71 5.19
C GLU A 66 -0.64 12.23 3.80
N ASN A 67 0.25 12.28 2.83
CA ASN A 67 -0.04 12.01 1.41
C ASN A 67 0.39 10.63 0.94
N ALA A 68 0.95 9.80 1.81
CA ALA A 68 1.49 8.51 1.43
C ALA A 68 1.17 7.41 2.44
N ILE A 69 1.10 6.18 1.94
CA ILE A 69 1.05 4.96 2.72
C ILE A 69 2.42 4.29 2.57
N PHE A 70 3.21 4.27 3.64
CA PHE A 70 4.49 3.59 3.65
C PHE A 70 4.29 2.10 3.90
N ILE A 71 4.71 1.28 2.95
CA ILE A 71 4.74 -0.17 3.09
C ILE A 71 6.10 -0.56 3.67
N GLN A 72 6.09 -1.34 4.73
CA GLN A 72 7.28 -1.77 5.44
C GLN A 72 7.65 -3.21 5.06
N GLN A 73 8.74 -3.71 5.61
CA GLN A 73 9.19 -5.09 5.42
C GLN A 73 8.09 -6.10 5.79
N PRO A 74 8.13 -7.33 5.22
CA PRO A 74 7.24 -8.41 5.65
C PRO A 74 7.36 -8.67 7.16
N ILE A 75 6.25 -8.96 7.81
CA ILE A 75 6.22 -9.26 9.25
C ILE A 75 7.17 -10.41 9.60
N THR A 76 7.27 -11.40 8.73
CA THR A 76 8.17 -12.57 8.89
C THR A 76 9.66 -12.23 8.81
N ALA A 77 10.02 -11.08 8.23
CA ALA A 77 11.40 -10.63 8.09
C ALA A 77 11.85 -9.68 9.21
N LEU A 78 10.97 -9.40 10.18
CA LEU A 78 11.28 -8.52 11.30
C LEU A 78 11.97 -9.31 12.42
N ASP A 79 13.23 -8.99 12.67
CA ASP A 79 13.88 -9.34 13.93
C ASP A 79 13.29 -8.51 15.08
N LYS A 80 13.18 -9.11 16.27
CA LYS A 80 12.54 -8.48 17.43
C LYS A 80 13.18 -7.16 17.88
N GLU A 81 14.38 -6.85 17.43
CA GLU A 81 15.18 -5.69 17.81
C GLU A 81 15.31 -4.63 16.72
N GLU A 82 14.92 -4.92 15.47
CA GLU A 82 15.03 -3.96 14.38
C GLU A 82 13.72 -3.18 14.16
N LYS A 83 13.85 -1.87 13.94
CA LYS A 83 12.71 -1.07 13.48
C LYS A 83 12.33 -1.48 12.06
N PRO A 84 11.02 -1.62 11.75
CA PRO A 84 10.58 -1.88 10.40
C PRO A 84 11.12 -0.84 9.41
N ARG A 85 11.60 -1.29 8.26
CA ARG A 85 12.11 -0.41 7.20
C ARG A 85 11.09 -0.29 6.08
N PRO A 86 10.88 0.91 5.52
CA PRO A 86 10.02 1.07 4.37
C PRO A 86 10.65 0.38 3.14
N ILE A 87 9.82 -0.33 2.37
CA ILE A 87 10.21 -0.93 1.09
C ILE A 87 9.63 -0.15 -0.10
N GLY A 88 8.67 0.71 0.15
CA GLY A 88 8.02 1.55 -0.81
C GLY A 88 6.85 2.30 -0.22
N TRP A 89 6.15 3.05 -1.04
CA TRP A 89 4.96 3.78 -0.62
C TRP A 89 3.94 3.92 -1.76
N ILE A 90 2.68 4.09 -1.37
CA ILE A 90 1.58 4.41 -2.26
C ILE A 90 1.20 5.86 -2.01
N PHE A 91 1.24 6.70 -3.04
CA PHE A 91 0.75 8.08 -2.93
C PHE A 91 -0.78 8.09 -2.89
N ARG A 92 -1.35 8.71 -1.86
CA ARG A 92 -2.82 8.76 -1.68
C ARG A 92 -3.55 9.57 -2.75
N ARG A 93 -2.86 10.50 -3.40
CA ARG A 93 -3.44 11.40 -4.40
C ARG A 93 -3.78 10.70 -5.72
N ASN A 94 -2.91 9.79 -6.17
CA ASN A 94 -3.00 9.16 -7.50
C ASN A 94 -2.90 7.63 -7.44
N LEU A 95 -2.68 7.07 -6.24
CA LEU A 95 -2.50 5.64 -5.99
C LEU A 95 -1.32 5.00 -6.75
N ASP A 96 -0.29 5.80 -7.06
CA ASP A 96 0.94 5.29 -7.64
C ASP A 96 1.82 4.64 -6.56
N TYR A 97 2.31 3.44 -6.84
CA TYR A 97 3.30 2.75 -6.01
C TYR A 97 4.71 3.05 -6.50
N VAL A 98 5.54 3.46 -5.55
CA VAL A 98 6.96 3.72 -5.75
C VAL A 98 7.77 2.82 -4.82
N SER A 99 8.70 2.04 -5.37
CA SER A 99 9.62 1.26 -4.55
C SER A 99 10.78 2.11 -4.04
N LEU A 100 11.33 1.67 -2.92
CA LEU A 100 12.56 2.20 -2.35
C LEU A 100 13.64 1.13 -2.49
N ASP A 101 14.54 1.34 -3.43
CA ASP A 101 15.62 0.40 -3.73
C ASP A 101 16.96 0.97 -3.26
N TYR A 102 17.81 0.11 -2.68
CA TYR A 102 19.19 0.46 -2.35
C TYR A 102 20.10 -0.08 -3.44
N ILE A 103 20.60 0.85 -4.29
CA ILE A 103 21.39 0.50 -5.46
C ILE A 103 22.73 1.24 -5.39
N ASN A 104 23.85 0.52 -5.50
CA ASN A 104 25.21 1.08 -5.51
C ASN A 104 25.53 2.00 -4.31
N GLY A 105 25.04 1.67 -3.13
CA GLY A 105 25.29 2.48 -1.93
C GLY A 105 24.31 3.62 -1.70
N ASP A 106 23.37 3.86 -2.61
CA ASP A 106 22.39 4.95 -2.51
C ASP A 106 20.95 4.44 -2.56
N TRP A 107 20.07 5.15 -1.84
CA TRP A 107 18.63 4.93 -1.92
C TRP A 107 18.04 5.61 -3.15
N SER A 108 17.38 4.85 -4.00
CA SER A 108 16.68 5.34 -5.17
C SER A 108 15.18 5.03 -5.12
N ARG A 109 14.40 5.91 -5.73
CA ARG A 109 12.95 5.79 -5.88
C ARG A 109 12.66 5.34 -7.30
N ARG A 110 11.80 4.34 -7.44
CA ARG A 110 11.38 3.89 -8.74
C ARG A 110 9.87 3.69 -8.77
N PHE A 111 9.20 4.39 -9.69
CA PHE A 111 7.81 4.10 -10.01
C PHE A 111 7.69 2.66 -10.53
N LEU A 112 6.75 1.92 -10.01
CA LEU A 112 6.49 0.56 -10.46
C LEU A 112 5.14 0.41 -11.13
N TRP A 113 4.06 0.88 -10.51
CA TRP A 113 2.71 0.74 -11.04
C TRP A 113 1.72 1.72 -10.43
N SER A 114 0.58 1.86 -11.11
CA SER A 114 -0.59 2.54 -10.57
C SER A 114 -1.58 1.54 -10.04
N CYS A 115 -2.31 1.95 -9.02
CA CYS A 115 -3.35 1.17 -8.38
C CYS A 115 -4.72 1.83 -8.55
N GLU A 116 -5.77 1.05 -8.33
CA GLU A 116 -7.15 1.52 -8.22
C GLU A 116 -7.84 0.87 -7.03
N ILE A 117 -8.86 1.55 -6.50
CA ILE A 117 -9.66 1.04 -5.38
C ILE A 117 -10.55 -0.08 -5.88
N THR A 118 -10.65 -1.16 -5.11
CA THR A 118 -11.51 -2.31 -5.37
C THR A 118 -12.04 -2.89 -4.06
N THR A 119 -12.73 -4.01 -4.11
CA THR A 119 -13.11 -4.81 -2.94
C THR A 119 -12.23 -6.05 -2.82
N SER A 120 -12.16 -6.64 -1.62
CA SER A 120 -11.40 -7.88 -1.40
C SER A 120 -11.91 -9.03 -2.28
N GLU A 121 -13.23 -9.10 -2.51
CA GLU A 121 -13.83 -10.09 -3.39
C GLU A 121 -13.39 -9.87 -4.85
N GLN A 122 -13.52 -8.65 -5.36
CA GLN A 122 -13.11 -8.31 -6.72
C GLN A 122 -11.61 -8.47 -6.94
N LEU A 123 -10.80 -8.14 -5.95
CA LEU A 123 -9.35 -8.37 -5.98
C LEU A 123 -9.04 -9.85 -6.26
N ASN A 124 -9.65 -10.76 -5.49
CA ASN A 124 -9.42 -12.19 -5.64
C ASN A 124 -9.87 -12.71 -7.01
N ILE A 125 -11.03 -12.26 -7.50
CA ILE A 125 -11.55 -12.63 -8.82
C ILE A 125 -10.61 -12.15 -9.92
N ARG A 126 -10.19 -10.89 -9.88
CA ARG A 126 -9.32 -10.29 -10.91
C ARG A 126 -7.95 -10.94 -10.95
N ILE A 127 -7.32 -11.19 -9.81
CA ILE A 127 -6.02 -11.89 -9.74
C ILE A 127 -6.16 -13.32 -10.29
N LYS A 128 -7.20 -14.05 -9.93
CA LYS A 128 -7.45 -15.41 -10.43
C LYS A 128 -7.65 -15.44 -11.95
N ASN A 129 -8.46 -14.51 -12.48
CA ASN A 129 -8.68 -14.40 -13.91
C ASN A 129 -7.39 -14.07 -14.65
N LYS A 130 -6.59 -13.13 -14.12
CA LYS A 130 -5.29 -12.79 -14.69
C LYS A 130 -4.32 -13.98 -14.69
N LEU A 131 -4.27 -14.74 -13.61
CA LEU A 131 -3.45 -15.95 -13.54
C LEU A 131 -3.87 -16.97 -14.62
N ASN A 132 -5.17 -17.22 -14.77
CA ASN A 132 -5.69 -18.13 -15.80
C ASN A 132 -5.32 -17.67 -17.22
N ASP A 133 -5.37 -16.37 -17.48
CA ASP A 133 -4.96 -15.82 -18.80
C ASP A 133 -3.47 -16.00 -19.04
N LEU A 134 -2.63 -15.78 -18.03
CA LEU A 134 -1.18 -15.99 -18.12
C LEU A 134 -0.82 -17.45 -18.37
N ILE A 135 -1.50 -18.39 -17.72
CA ILE A 135 -1.32 -19.83 -17.93
C ILE A 135 -1.69 -20.21 -19.36
N LYS A 136 -2.82 -19.72 -19.89
CA LYS A 136 -3.25 -19.98 -21.28
C LYS A 136 -2.25 -19.45 -22.30
N VAL A 137 -1.70 -18.25 -22.09
CA VAL A 137 -0.70 -17.66 -22.99
C VAL A 137 0.59 -18.48 -22.99
N ASN A 138 1.07 -18.89 -21.81
CA ASN A 138 2.29 -19.69 -21.70
C ASN A 138 2.11 -21.12 -22.26
N GLY A 139 0.94 -21.73 -22.09
CA GLY A 139 0.61 -23.03 -22.69
C GLY A 139 0.56 -23.04 -24.23
N LYS A 140 0.36 -21.88 -24.86
CA LYS A 140 0.36 -21.75 -26.34
C LYS A 140 1.76 -21.56 -26.92
N LYS A 141 2.80 -21.37 -26.10
CA LYS A 141 4.20 -21.21 -26.55
C LYS A 141 4.96 -22.54 -26.63
N LEU A 142 4.30 -23.62 -26.30
CA LEU A 142 4.77 -24.96 -26.51
C LEU A 142 4.19 -25.51 -27.83
#